data_39bc890dc26653b3481b80e734f6e40c
#
_entry.id   39bc890dc26653b3481b80e734f6e40c
#
_cell.length_a   1.000
_cell.length_b   1.000
_cell.length_c   1.000
_cell.angle_alpha   90.00
_cell.angle_beta   90.00
_cell.angle_gamma   90.00
#
_symmetry.space_group_name_H-M   'P 1'
#
loop_
_entity.id
_entity.type
_entity.pdbx_description
1 polymer ?
#
loop_
_entity_poly.entity_id
_entity_poly.type
_entity_poly.pdbx_seq_one_letter_code
_entity_poly.pdbx_strand_id
1 'polypeptide(L)'
;MAQSVLLTGAAGRVGDAILGRLADEHEWRLLDRDPPTDEQPGEFVVADITDDEAVREAMDGVDVVIHLAGDPRPEAPWDSVLTNNIDGTQTVFEAAVDAGVEKVVFASSNHAVGAFETDERTPEMYRTDDDYLLDGTELPRPGNLYGVSKAAGETLGRYYHDEYGLSVVNVRIGNLTEGHPPIDYERGQAMWLSYRDCAHLFDRCIRADYGYEIVYGISDNDRKYYSIDRARDVLGYEPRDNSADHD
;
A
#
# COMPACT_ATOMS: atom_id res chain seq x y z
N MET A 1 -12.01 11.14 -13.97
CA MET A 1 -13.09 11.84 -13.26
C MET A 1 -12.82 11.68 -11.77
N ALA A 2 -13.30 12.59 -10.91
CA ALA A 2 -13.26 12.40 -9.47
C ALA A 2 -14.05 11.14 -9.10
N GLN A 3 -13.58 10.38 -8.13
CA GLN A 3 -14.23 9.18 -7.60
C GLN A 3 -14.47 9.35 -6.11
N SER A 4 -15.47 8.65 -5.57
CA SER A 4 -15.69 8.57 -4.13
C SER A 4 -14.73 7.54 -3.54
N VAL A 5 -13.83 7.98 -2.67
CA VAL A 5 -12.72 7.16 -2.15
C VAL A 5 -12.78 7.08 -0.64
N LEU A 6 -12.87 5.86 -0.10
CA LEU A 6 -12.62 5.61 1.31
C LEU A 6 -11.14 5.33 1.54
N LEU A 7 -10.50 6.11 2.41
CA LEU A 7 -9.13 5.92 2.85
C LEU A 7 -9.11 5.48 4.31
N THR A 8 -8.79 4.22 4.58
CA THR A 8 -8.60 3.73 5.95
C THR A 8 -7.15 3.88 6.38
N GLY A 9 -6.89 4.16 7.64
CA GLY A 9 -5.55 4.50 8.12
C GLY A 9 -5.10 5.91 7.68
N ALA A 10 -6.07 6.81 7.54
CA ALA A 10 -5.90 8.15 6.97
C ALA A 10 -4.91 9.03 7.74
N ALA A 11 -4.81 8.88 9.06
CA ALA A 11 -3.88 9.62 9.92
C ALA A 11 -2.43 9.10 9.84
N GLY A 12 -2.18 8.03 9.07
CA GLY A 12 -0.87 7.46 8.90
C GLY A 12 0.00 8.20 7.87
N ARG A 13 1.31 7.90 7.85
CA ARG A 13 2.29 8.52 6.93
C ARG A 13 1.93 8.37 5.44
N VAL A 14 1.38 7.23 5.03
CA VAL A 14 0.96 7.02 3.63
C VAL A 14 -0.28 7.85 3.33
N GLY A 15 -1.23 7.93 4.27
CA GLY A 15 -2.41 8.80 4.18
C GLY A 15 -2.02 10.27 4.00
N ASP A 16 -1.09 10.76 4.83
CA ASP A 16 -0.55 12.12 4.73
C ASP A 16 0.07 12.40 3.35
N ALA A 17 0.89 11.48 2.82
CA ALA A 17 1.48 11.62 1.49
C ALA A 17 0.43 11.70 0.38
N ILE A 18 -0.64 10.91 0.47
CA ILE A 18 -1.75 10.90 -0.49
C ILE A 18 -2.56 12.20 -0.39
N LEU A 19 -3.09 12.49 0.80
CA LEU A 19 -4.00 13.63 1.02
C LEU A 19 -3.32 14.97 0.81
N GLY A 20 -2.04 15.09 1.17
CA GLY A 20 -1.26 16.30 0.94
C GLY A 20 -1.11 16.71 -0.54
N ARG A 21 -1.49 15.85 -1.49
CA ARG A 21 -1.37 16.10 -2.93
C ARG A 21 -2.63 15.86 -3.72
N LEU A 22 -3.54 15.03 -3.23
CA LEU A 22 -4.74 14.59 -3.94
C LEU A 22 -6.03 15.10 -3.28
N ALA A 23 -5.94 16.00 -2.30
CA ALA A 23 -7.09 16.53 -1.55
C ALA A 23 -8.25 16.98 -2.46
N ASP A 24 -7.93 17.69 -3.55
CA ASP A 24 -8.89 18.27 -4.49
C ASP A 24 -9.21 17.38 -5.70
N GLU A 25 -8.59 16.19 -5.79
CA GLU A 25 -8.68 15.31 -6.98
C GLU A 25 -9.85 14.30 -6.89
N HIS A 26 -10.29 13.97 -5.66
CA HIS A 26 -11.30 12.96 -5.38
C HIS A 26 -12.26 13.43 -4.27
N GLU A 27 -13.37 12.72 -4.10
CA GLU A 27 -14.29 12.89 -2.98
C GLU A 27 -13.87 11.93 -1.86
N TRP A 28 -13.32 12.48 -0.77
CA TRP A 28 -12.70 11.69 0.29
C TRP A 28 -13.67 11.40 1.43
N ARG A 29 -13.70 10.11 1.84
CA ARG A 29 -14.12 9.68 3.17
C ARG A 29 -12.91 9.05 3.85
N LEU A 30 -12.62 9.49 5.05
CA LEU A 30 -11.42 9.13 5.78
C LEU A 30 -11.80 8.34 7.02
N LEU A 31 -11.11 7.23 7.29
CA LEU A 31 -11.34 6.42 8.47
C LEU A 31 -10.03 6.16 9.19
N ASP A 32 -9.98 6.47 10.47
CA ASP A 32 -8.89 6.10 11.35
C ASP A 32 -9.42 5.94 12.78
N ARG A 33 -8.73 5.16 13.60
CA ARG A 33 -9.05 5.04 15.03
C ARG A 33 -8.68 6.27 15.85
N ASP A 34 -7.67 7.03 15.37
CA ASP A 34 -7.22 8.25 15.99
C ASP A 34 -7.87 9.47 15.30
N PRO A 35 -8.43 10.42 16.05
CA PRO A 35 -9.03 11.61 15.45
C PRO A 35 -7.96 12.48 14.78
N PRO A 36 -8.31 13.18 13.69
CA PRO A 36 -7.38 14.07 13.01
C PRO A 36 -7.00 15.26 13.91
N THR A 37 -5.78 15.77 13.75
CA THR A 37 -5.31 16.96 14.45
C THR A 37 -5.62 18.26 13.71
N ASP A 38 -5.84 18.16 12.41
CA ASP A 38 -6.04 19.28 11.50
C ASP A 38 -7.28 19.09 10.63
N GLU A 39 -7.69 20.14 9.90
CA GLU A 39 -8.79 20.09 8.94
C GLU A 39 -8.48 19.07 7.83
N GLN A 40 -9.46 18.22 7.52
CA GLN A 40 -9.32 17.16 6.54
C GLN A 40 -10.07 17.48 5.24
N PRO A 41 -9.64 16.94 4.08
CA PRO A 41 -10.27 17.23 2.79
C PRO A 41 -11.60 16.51 2.56
N GLY A 42 -12.15 15.84 3.56
CA GLY A 42 -13.41 15.10 3.45
C GLY A 42 -14.00 14.73 4.81
N GLU A 43 -15.06 13.91 4.77
CA GLU A 43 -15.67 13.37 5.97
C GLU A 43 -14.70 12.45 6.70
N PHE A 44 -14.52 12.66 8.02
CA PHE A 44 -13.65 11.84 8.84
C PHE A 44 -14.46 11.00 9.83
N VAL A 45 -14.33 9.68 9.72
CA VAL A 45 -14.95 8.69 10.61
C VAL A 45 -13.91 8.19 11.60
N VAL A 46 -14.15 8.37 12.89
CA VAL A 46 -13.29 7.82 13.95
C VAL A 46 -13.78 6.42 14.30
N ALA A 47 -13.09 5.39 13.80
CA ALA A 47 -13.46 3.99 14.03
C ALA A 47 -12.24 3.06 13.89
N ASP A 48 -12.33 1.89 14.51
CA ASP A 48 -11.39 0.78 14.30
C ASP A 48 -11.89 -0.08 13.12
N ILE A 49 -10.98 -0.54 12.27
CA ILE A 49 -11.31 -1.41 11.13
C ILE A 49 -11.81 -2.80 11.53
N THR A 50 -11.72 -3.15 12.81
CA THR A 50 -12.32 -4.37 13.38
C THR A 50 -13.77 -4.17 13.82
N ASP A 51 -14.29 -2.94 13.77
CA ASP A 51 -15.70 -2.61 13.99
C ASP A 51 -16.47 -2.75 12.66
N ASP A 52 -17.08 -3.93 12.47
CA ASP A 52 -17.80 -4.29 11.24
C ASP A 52 -18.92 -3.29 10.89
N GLU A 53 -19.68 -2.81 11.88
CA GLU A 53 -20.77 -1.86 11.65
C GLU A 53 -20.25 -0.51 11.16
N ALA A 54 -19.24 0.04 11.83
CA ALA A 54 -18.63 1.31 11.46
C ALA A 54 -17.95 1.26 10.07
N VAL A 55 -17.28 0.15 9.76
CA VAL A 55 -16.64 -0.05 8.44
C VAL A 55 -17.69 -0.13 7.33
N ARG A 56 -18.80 -0.86 7.54
CA ARG A 56 -19.90 -0.95 6.58
C ARG A 56 -20.58 0.41 6.34
N GLU A 57 -20.83 1.17 7.40
CA GLU A 57 -21.38 2.53 7.27
C GLU A 57 -20.43 3.45 6.48
N ALA A 58 -19.11 3.33 6.70
CA ALA A 58 -18.12 4.10 5.95
C ALA A 58 -18.02 3.73 4.47
N MET A 59 -18.52 2.56 4.04
CA MET A 59 -18.48 2.10 2.64
C MET A 59 -19.65 2.63 1.78
N ASP A 60 -20.69 3.26 2.37
CA ASP A 60 -21.88 3.66 1.62
C ASP A 60 -21.54 4.69 0.53
N GLY A 61 -21.83 4.35 -0.73
CA GLY A 61 -21.59 5.21 -1.89
C GLY A 61 -20.12 5.39 -2.28
N VAL A 62 -19.23 4.49 -1.84
CA VAL A 62 -17.79 4.50 -2.16
C VAL A 62 -17.53 3.71 -3.45
N ASP A 63 -16.78 4.29 -4.38
CA ASP A 63 -16.34 3.63 -5.61
C ASP A 63 -15.04 2.83 -5.38
N VAL A 64 -14.10 3.40 -4.61
CA VAL A 64 -12.76 2.85 -4.39
C VAL A 64 -12.37 2.89 -2.91
N VAL A 65 -11.80 1.82 -2.41
CA VAL A 65 -11.18 1.77 -1.08
C VAL A 65 -9.66 1.77 -1.20
N ILE A 66 -9.00 2.68 -0.47
CA ILE A 66 -7.57 2.59 -0.19
C ILE A 66 -7.41 2.11 1.24
N HIS A 67 -6.95 0.86 1.40
CA HIS A 67 -6.82 0.25 2.70
C HIS A 67 -5.38 0.31 3.21
N LEU A 68 -5.10 1.29 4.09
CA LEU A 68 -3.79 1.50 4.72
C LEU A 68 -3.76 1.06 6.19
N ALA A 69 -4.92 0.98 6.84
CA ALA A 69 -5.04 0.69 8.26
C ALA A 69 -4.41 -0.65 8.64
N GLY A 70 -3.81 -0.70 9.81
CA GLY A 70 -3.15 -1.88 10.38
C GLY A 70 -2.00 -1.50 11.29
N ASP A 71 -1.43 -2.47 12.01
CA ASP A 71 -0.21 -2.27 12.79
C ASP A 71 1.01 -2.27 11.85
N PRO A 72 1.72 -1.14 11.67
CA PRO A 72 2.81 -1.03 10.69
C PRO A 72 4.17 -1.52 11.22
N ARG A 73 4.25 -1.95 12.49
CA ARG A 73 5.52 -2.29 13.14
C ARG A 73 6.03 -3.65 12.69
N PRO A 74 7.27 -3.76 12.16
CA PRO A 74 7.85 -5.05 11.78
C PRO A 74 7.99 -6.05 12.94
N GLU A 75 8.10 -5.54 14.18
CA GLU A 75 8.20 -6.29 15.43
C GLU A 75 6.85 -6.48 16.14
N ALA A 76 5.73 -6.11 15.51
CA ALA A 76 4.40 -6.27 16.10
C ALA A 76 4.16 -7.73 16.53
N PRO A 77 3.58 -7.95 17.74
CA PRO A 77 3.29 -9.28 18.23
C PRO A 77 2.15 -9.93 17.43
N TRP A 78 2.08 -11.26 17.49
CA TRP A 78 1.10 -12.03 16.72
C TRP A 78 -0.35 -11.55 16.92
N ASP A 79 -0.76 -11.33 18.16
CA ASP A 79 -2.14 -10.92 18.45
C ASP A 79 -2.49 -9.58 17.80
N SER A 80 -1.53 -8.65 17.73
CA SER A 80 -1.74 -7.36 17.06
C SER A 80 -1.85 -7.52 15.55
N VAL A 81 -0.94 -8.28 14.92
CA VAL A 81 -1.00 -8.48 13.46
C VAL A 81 -2.20 -9.34 13.05
N LEU A 82 -2.62 -10.30 13.87
CA LEU A 82 -3.82 -11.09 13.61
C LEU A 82 -5.05 -10.19 13.60
N THR A 83 -5.28 -9.47 14.69
CA THR A 83 -6.48 -8.66 14.85
C THR A 83 -6.53 -7.47 13.91
N ASN A 84 -5.45 -6.67 13.86
CA ASN A 84 -5.48 -5.42 13.09
C ASN A 84 -5.21 -5.63 11.60
N ASN A 85 -4.27 -6.55 11.24
CA ASN A 85 -3.81 -6.64 9.86
C ASN A 85 -4.50 -7.78 9.07
N ILE A 86 -4.97 -8.84 9.74
CA ILE A 86 -5.62 -9.96 9.06
C ILE A 86 -7.13 -9.86 9.22
N ASP A 87 -7.66 -9.88 10.45
CA ASP A 87 -9.10 -9.81 10.70
C ASP A 87 -9.67 -8.47 10.22
N GLY A 88 -9.01 -7.34 10.57
CA GLY A 88 -9.43 -6.01 10.09
C GLY A 88 -9.39 -5.88 8.56
N THR A 89 -8.38 -6.46 7.89
CA THR A 89 -8.33 -6.49 6.43
C THR A 89 -9.47 -7.32 5.83
N GLN A 90 -9.80 -8.46 6.44
CA GLN A 90 -10.94 -9.27 6.03
C GLN A 90 -12.26 -8.51 6.16
N THR A 91 -12.48 -7.81 7.29
CA THR A 91 -13.65 -6.94 7.50
C THR A 91 -13.78 -5.88 6.39
N VAL A 92 -12.68 -5.21 6.02
CA VAL A 92 -12.68 -4.21 4.95
C VAL A 92 -13.04 -4.81 3.59
N PHE A 93 -12.46 -5.95 3.23
CA PHE A 93 -12.79 -6.61 1.95
C PHE A 93 -14.25 -7.08 1.89
N GLU A 94 -14.76 -7.66 2.98
CA GLU A 94 -16.15 -8.12 3.06
C GLU A 94 -17.12 -6.95 2.95
N ALA A 95 -16.90 -5.87 3.69
CA ALA A 95 -17.70 -4.67 3.61
C ALA A 95 -17.66 -4.03 2.21
N ALA A 96 -16.50 -4.03 1.54
CA ALA A 96 -16.36 -3.53 0.17
C ALA A 96 -17.23 -4.31 -0.82
N VAL A 97 -17.24 -5.65 -0.73
CA VAL A 97 -18.10 -6.50 -1.58
C VAL A 97 -19.57 -6.22 -1.29
N ASP A 98 -19.97 -6.20 -0.03
CA ASP A 98 -21.37 -5.99 0.36
C ASP A 98 -21.90 -4.60 -0.06
N ALA A 99 -21.04 -3.58 -0.07
CA ALA A 99 -21.38 -2.23 -0.52
C ALA A 99 -21.32 -2.05 -2.06
N GLY A 100 -20.80 -3.03 -2.79
CA GLY A 100 -20.62 -2.95 -4.24
C GLY A 100 -19.49 -2.03 -4.69
N VAL A 101 -18.47 -1.87 -3.84
CA VAL A 101 -17.21 -1.17 -4.19
C VAL A 101 -16.57 -1.81 -5.42
N GLU A 102 -16.10 -1.00 -6.36
CA GLU A 102 -15.49 -1.50 -7.59
C GLU A 102 -14.05 -1.97 -7.40
N LYS A 103 -13.27 -1.25 -6.56
CA LYS A 103 -11.83 -1.45 -6.42
C LYS A 103 -11.36 -1.36 -4.97
N VAL A 104 -10.39 -2.21 -4.62
CA VAL A 104 -9.62 -2.09 -3.38
C VAL A 104 -8.12 -1.97 -3.70
N VAL A 105 -7.51 -0.90 -3.22
CA VAL A 105 -6.06 -0.68 -3.23
C VAL A 105 -5.53 -1.07 -1.86
N PHE A 106 -4.91 -2.23 -1.76
CA PHE A 106 -4.36 -2.73 -0.50
C PHE A 106 -2.91 -2.31 -0.32
N ALA A 107 -2.62 -1.62 0.78
CA ALA A 107 -1.26 -1.30 1.19
C ALA A 107 -0.55 -2.55 1.72
N SER A 108 0.05 -3.31 0.81
CA SER A 108 1.00 -4.35 1.16
C SER A 108 2.37 -3.73 1.50
N SER A 109 3.40 -4.52 1.60
CA SER A 109 4.73 -4.08 2.00
C SER A 109 5.81 -4.92 1.34
N ASN A 110 6.99 -4.34 1.13
CA ASN A 110 8.20 -5.08 0.81
C ASN A 110 8.50 -6.20 1.84
N HIS A 111 8.00 -6.10 3.07
CA HIS A 111 8.12 -7.15 4.09
C HIS A 111 7.42 -8.46 3.72
N ALA A 112 6.44 -8.44 2.81
CA ALA A 112 5.81 -9.67 2.28
C ALA A 112 6.84 -10.59 1.57
N VAL A 113 7.93 -10.01 1.08
CA VAL A 113 9.04 -10.68 0.40
C VAL A 113 10.39 -10.46 1.07
N GLY A 114 10.42 -9.91 2.28
CA GLY A 114 11.63 -9.43 2.98
C GLY A 114 12.70 -10.50 3.21
N ALA A 115 12.35 -11.79 3.23
CA ALA A 115 13.35 -12.84 3.38
C ALA A 115 14.19 -13.09 2.12
N PHE A 116 13.82 -12.55 0.96
CA PHE A 116 14.71 -12.56 -0.21
C PHE A 116 15.98 -11.73 0.04
N GLU A 117 15.88 -10.67 0.80
CA GLU A 117 16.99 -9.76 1.11
C GLU A 117 18.06 -10.41 2.01
N THR A 118 17.69 -11.43 2.77
CA THR A 118 18.58 -12.18 3.68
C THR A 118 18.97 -13.55 3.13
N ASP A 119 18.58 -13.87 1.89
CA ASP A 119 18.95 -15.12 1.24
C ASP A 119 20.43 -15.06 0.80
N GLU A 120 21.21 -16.07 1.18
CA GLU A 120 22.62 -16.20 0.75
C GLU A 120 22.79 -16.18 -0.79
N ARG A 121 21.73 -16.51 -1.53
CA ARG A 121 21.70 -16.47 -3.02
C ARG A 121 21.50 -15.07 -3.56
N THR A 122 21.04 -14.12 -2.74
CA THR A 122 20.73 -12.74 -3.12
C THR A 122 21.30 -11.71 -2.14
N PRO A 123 22.54 -11.91 -1.59
CA PRO A 123 23.07 -11.07 -0.51
C PRO A 123 23.29 -9.61 -0.92
N GLU A 124 23.26 -9.32 -2.21
CA GLU A 124 23.58 -8.02 -2.77
C GLU A 124 22.49 -7.46 -3.70
N MET A 125 21.24 -7.95 -3.57
CA MET A 125 20.11 -7.53 -4.43
C MET A 125 19.91 -6.01 -4.57
N TYR A 126 20.30 -5.23 -3.57
CA TYR A 126 20.20 -3.78 -3.57
C TYR A 126 21.45 -3.06 -4.12
N ARG A 127 22.39 -3.79 -4.71
CA ARG A 127 23.58 -3.22 -5.35
C ARG A 127 23.39 -3.11 -6.87
N THR A 128 24.06 -2.13 -7.46
CA THR A 128 23.86 -1.74 -8.86
C THR A 128 24.34 -2.74 -9.91
N ASP A 129 25.11 -3.71 -9.52
CA ASP A 129 25.75 -4.70 -10.42
C ASP A 129 25.01 -6.04 -10.45
N ASP A 130 23.87 -6.15 -9.76
CA ASP A 130 22.99 -7.31 -9.82
C ASP A 130 21.74 -6.97 -10.64
N ASP A 131 21.56 -7.68 -11.76
CA ASP A 131 20.39 -7.52 -12.64
C ASP A 131 19.14 -8.24 -12.13
N TYR A 132 19.23 -8.92 -10.98
CA TYR A 132 18.08 -9.62 -10.41
C TYR A 132 17.11 -8.65 -9.74
N LEU A 133 15.91 -8.54 -10.29
CA LEU A 133 14.83 -7.72 -9.75
C LEU A 133 13.63 -8.60 -9.36
N LEU A 134 13.04 -8.29 -8.19
CA LEU A 134 11.73 -8.80 -7.83
C LEU A 134 10.65 -8.01 -8.59
N ASP A 135 9.75 -8.70 -9.29
CA ASP A 135 8.79 -8.08 -10.23
C ASP A 135 7.31 -8.18 -9.80
N GLY A 136 7.04 -8.79 -8.64
CA GLY A 136 5.70 -9.00 -8.11
C GLY A 136 5.12 -10.37 -8.43
N THR A 137 5.81 -11.21 -9.19
CA THR A 137 5.39 -12.59 -9.49
C THR A 137 5.91 -13.61 -8.46
N GLU A 138 6.80 -13.18 -7.57
CA GLU A 138 7.38 -14.05 -6.56
C GLU A 138 6.33 -14.47 -5.52
N LEU A 139 6.40 -15.73 -5.12
CA LEU A 139 5.65 -16.19 -3.95
C LEU A 139 6.07 -15.39 -2.70
N PRO A 140 5.14 -15.04 -1.83
CA PRO A 140 5.47 -14.38 -0.58
C PRO A 140 6.54 -15.14 0.21
N ARG A 141 7.53 -14.40 0.72
CA ARG A 141 8.61 -14.92 1.55
C ARG A 141 8.90 -13.92 2.67
N PRO A 142 7.98 -13.81 3.64
CA PRO A 142 8.08 -12.83 4.72
C PRO A 142 9.22 -13.15 5.68
N GLY A 143 9.89 -12.10 6.19
CA GLY A 143 10.95 -12.21 7.19
C GLY A 143 10.47 -11.98 8.64
N ASN A 144 9.22 -11.56 8.83
CA ASN A 144 8.62 -11.26 10.14
C ASN A 144 7.10 -11.42 10.10
N LEU A 145 6.44 -11.33 11.28
CA LEU A 145 4.99 -11.51 11.39
C LEU A 145 4.19 -10.40 10.67
N TYR A 146 4.70 -9.17 10.64
CA TYR A 146 4.12 -8.10 9.86
C TYR A 146 4.10 -8.45 8.36
N GLY A 147 5.21 -8.95 7.82
CA GLY A 147 5.27 -9.44 6.43
C GLY A 147 4.32 -10.61 6.17
N VAL A 148 4.15 -11.52 7.14
CA VAL A 148 3.13 -12.60 7.07
C VAL A 148 1.73 -12.01 6.94
N SER A 149 1.39 -10.99 7.74
CA SER A 149 0.06 -10.37 7.65
C SER A 149 -0.17 -9.66 6.30
N LYS A 150 0.86 -9.03 5.73
CA LYS A 150 0.75 -8.41 4.40
C LYS A 150 0.57 -9.44 3.29
N ALA A 151 1.28 -10.55 3.34
CA ALA A 151 1.07 -11.68 2.43
C ALA A 151 -0.33 -12.32 2.58
N ALA A 152 -0.87 -12.37 3.81
CA ALA A 152 -2.24 -12.80 4.06
C ALA A 152 -3.26 -11.83 3.41
N GLY A 153 -3.06 -10.51 3.53
CA GLY A 153 -3.89 -9.51 2.87
C GLY A 153 -3.87 -9.62 1.33
N GLU A 154 -2.69 -9.84 0.73
CA GLU A 154 -2.58 -10.14 -0.70
C GLU A 154 -3.41 -11.39 -1.10
N THR A 155 -3.38 -12.43 -0.25
CA THR A 155 -4.15 -13.67 -0.48
C THR A 155 -5.65 -13.44 -0.31
N LEU A 156 -6.08 -12.65 0.68
CA LEU A 156 -7.47 -12.22 0.82
C LEU A 156 -7.92 -11.46 -0.43
N GLY A 157 -7.13 -10.48 -0.88
CA GLY A 157 -7.42 -9.73 -2.11
C GLY A 157 -7.61 -10.66 -3.33
N ARG A 158 -6.78 -11.70 -3.45
CA ARG A 158 -6.92 -12.70 -4.50
C ARG A 158 -8.24 -13.48 -4.38
N TYR A 159 -8.60 -13.92 -3.17
CA TYR A 159 -9.85 -14.62 -2.91
C TYR A 159 -11.08 -13.76 -3.28
N TYR A 160 -11.11 -12.50 -2.83
CA TYR A 160 -12.22 -11.61 -3.13
C TYR A 160 -12.31 -11.23 -4.61
N HIS A 161 -11.18 -11.16 -5.31
CA HIS A 161 -11.17 -11.02 -6.77
C HIS A 161 -11.77 -12.23 -7.47
N ASP A 162 -11.32 -13.44 -7.14
CA ASP A 162 -11.74 -14.67 -7.84
C ASP A 162 -13.20 -15.02 -7.58
N GLU A 163 -13.70 -14.81 -6.34
CA GLU A 163 -15.05 -15.21 -5.95
C GLU A 163 -16.11 -14.12 -6.23
N TYR A 164 -15.72 -12.84 -6.10
CA TYR A 164 -16.69 -11.73 -6.18
C TYR A 164 -16.42 -10.75 -7.32
N GLY A 165 -15.33 -10.90 -8.05
CA GLY A 165 -14.98 -10.02 -9.16
C GLY A 165 -14.46 -8.65 -8.74
N LEU A 166 -14.12 -8.47 -7.46
CA LEU A 166 -13.55 -7.21 -6.95
C LEU A 166 -12.20 -6.93 -7.63
N SER A 167 -12.00 -5.73 -8.13
CA SER A 167 -10.69 -5.31 -8.65
C SER A 167 -9.76 -5.02 -7.49
N VAL A 168 -8.58 -5.66 -7.45
CA VAL A 168 -7.63 -5.51 -6.33
C VAL A 168 -6.23 -5.25 -6.84
N VAL A 169 -5.61 -4.18 -6.36
CA VAL A 169 -4.17 -3.96 -6.52
C VAL A 169 -3.48 -3.94 -5.16
N ASN A 170 -2.48 -4.80 -5.01
CA ASN A 170 -1.65 -4.89 -3.81
C ASN A 170 -0.37 -4.09 -4.05
N VAL A 171 -0.18 -3.02 -3.32
CA VAL A 171 0.99 -2.16 -3.43
C VAL A 171 2.02 -2.57 -2.36
N ARG A 172 3.07 -3.28 -2.75
CA ARG A 172 4.22 -3.57 -1.87
C ARG A 172 5.04 -2.30 -1.69
N ILE A 173 4.65 -1.50 -0.71
CA ILE A 173 5.28 -0.20 -0.43
C ILE A 173 6.71 -0.44 0.09
N GLY A 174 7.66 0.31 -0.46
CA GLY A 174 9.03 0.37 0.01
C GLY A 174 9.21 1.27 1.22
N ASN A 175 10.26 2.08 1.23
CA ASN A 175 10.59 2.97 2.33
C ASN A 175 10.08 4.40 2.03
N LEU A 176 8.90 4.73 2.54
CA LEU A 176 8.32 6.06 2.39
C LEU A 176 8.95 7.04 3.39
N THR A 177 9.58 8.10 2.89
CA THR A 177 10.07 9.20 3.71
C THR A 177 9.68 10.54 3.13
N GLU A 178 9.44 11.52 4.01
CA GLU A 178 9.23 12.90 3.61
C GLU A 178 10.57 13.57 3.28
N GLY A 179 10.61 14.26 2.14
CA GLY A 179 11.75 15.06 1.71
C GLY A 179 12.89 14.26 1.09
N HIS A 180 13.70 13.58 1.88
CA HIS A 180 14.94 12.94 1.41
C HIS A 180 14.96 11.43 1.67
N PRO A 181 15.64 10.65 0.79
CA PRO A 181 15.96 9.26 1.10
C PRO A 181 16.90 9.18 2.31
N PRO A 182 16.95 8.04 3.01
CA PRO A 182 17.90 7.84 4.11
C PRO A 182 19.33 7.75 3.57
N ILE A 183 20.17 8.76 3.88
CA ILE A 183 21.52 8.94 3.30
C ILE A 183 22.48 7.81 3.71
N ASP A 184 22.44 7.36 4.97
CA ASP A 184 23.36 6.36 5.51
C ASP A 184 22.80 4.92 5.46
N TYR A 185 21.84 4.65 4.58
CA TYR A 185 21.14 3.37 4.55
C TYR A 185 20.86 2.92 3.09
N GLU A 186 21.84 2.26 2.47
CA GLU A 186 21.77 1.82 1.06
C GLU A 186 20.48 1.06 0.71
N ARG A 187 20.07 0.12 1.56
CA ARG A 187 18.80 -0.60 1.37
C ARG A 187 17.62 0.37 1.36
N GLY A 188 17.62 1.35 2.26
CA GLY A 188 16.57 2.36 2.31
C GLY A 188 16.53 3.25 1.06
N GLN A 189 17.69 3.55 0.47
CA GLN A 189 17.80 4.26 -0.81
C GLN A 189 17.26 3.43 -1.97
N ALA A 190 17.63 2.15 -2.03
CA ALA A 190 17.20 1.23 -3.10
C ALA A 190 15.69 1.01 -3.15
N MET A 191 15.01 1.12 -2.01
CA MET A 191 13.57 0.95 -1.87
C MET A 191 12.82 2.24 -1.54
N TRP A 192 13.47 3.40 -1.72
CA TRP A 192 12.89 4.69 -1.40
C TRP A 192 11.65 4.98 -2.24
N LEU A 193 10.63 5.52 -1.57
CA LEU A 193 9.43 6.08 -2.17
C LEU A 193 9.29 7.51 -1.64
N SER A 194 9.29 8.49 -2.54
CA SER A 194 9.00 9.87 -2.15
C SER A 194 7.51 10.07 -1.91
N TYR A 195 7.14 11.11 -1.17
CA TYR A 195 5.74 11.51 -0.99
C TYR A 195 5.06 11.85 -2.32
N ARG A 196 5.81 12.49 -3.25
CA ARG A 196 5.29 12.82 -4.58
C ARG A 196 4.93 11.57 -5.38
N ASP A 197 5.85 10.63 -5.45
CA ASP A 197 5.65 9.40 -6.21
C ASP A 197 4.66 8.46 -5.53
N CYS A 198 4.58 8.48 -4.19
CA CYS A 198 3.54 7.79 -3.44
C CYS A 198 2.14 8.27 -3.84
N ALA A 199 1.89 9.58 -3.76
CA ALA A 199 0.60 10.14 -4.17
C ALA A 199 0.28 9.83 -5.64
N HIS A 200 1.26 9.98 -6.54
CA HIS A 200 1.08 9.63 -7.95
C HIS A 200 0.72 8.15 -8.14
N LEU A 201 1.41 7.22 -7.46
CA LEU A 201 1.09 5.80 -7.54
C LEU A 201 -0.34 5.50 -7.10
N PHE A 202 -0.77 6.04 -5.96
CA PHE A 202 -2.12 5.81 -5.47
C PHE A 202 -3.19 6.48 -6.34
N ASP A 203 -2.95 7.66 -6.93
CA ASP A 203 -3.84 8.24 -7.93
C ASP A 203 -3.98 7.32 -9.16
N ARG A 204 -2.87 6.72 -9.60
CA ARG A 204 -2.90 5.73 -10.70
C ARG A 204 -3.68 4.48 -10.33
N CYS A 205 -3.53 3.97 -9.09
CA CYS A 205 -4.34 2.85 -8.60
C CYS A 205 -5.84 3.16 -8.59
N ILE A 206 -6.24 4.38 -8.24
CA ILE A 206 -7.65 4.79 -8.27
C ILE A 206 -8.18 4.80 -9.70
N ARG A 207 -7.42 5.36 -10.67
CA ARG A 207 -7.89 5.66 -12.04
C ARG A 207 -7.75 4.51 -13.03
N ALA A 208 -6.77 3.62 -12.86
CA ALA A 208 -6.51 2.53 -13.79
C ALA A 208 -7.55 1.42 -13.70
N ASP A 209 -7.71 0.69 -14.81
CA ASP A 209 -8.52 -0.52 -14.86
C ASP A 209 -7.62 -1.76 -14.76
N TYR A 210 -7.90 -2.61 -13.80
CA TYR A 210 -7.16 -3.86 -13.55
C TYR A 210 -8.07 -4.92 -12.93
N GLY A 211 -7.63 -6.18 -12.95
CA GLY A 211 -8.26 -7.26 -12.19
C GLY A 211 -7.59 -7.45 -10.83
N TYR A 212 -6.66 -8.40 -10.76
CA TYR A 212 -5.82 -8.62 -9.57
C TYR A 212 -4.36 -8.39 -9.91
N GLU A 213 -3.72 -7.48 -9.17
CA GLU A 213 -2.33 -7.10 -9.40
C GLU A 213 -1.52 -7.03 -8.11
N ILE A 214 -0.23 -7.30 -8.23
CA ILE A 214 0.79 -6.99 -7.20
C ILE A 214 1.84 -6.12 -7.85
N VAL A 215 2.09 -4.94 -7.28
CA VAL A 215 3.07 -3.98 -7.80
C VAL A 215 3.98 -3.49 -6.67
N TYR A 216 5.19 -3.07 -7.02
CA TYR A 216 6.07 -2.41 -6.07
C TYR A 216 5.90 -0.90 -6.10
N GLY A 217 5.76 -0.31 -4.90
CA GLY A 217 5.68 1.13 -4.67
C GLY A 217 7.02 1.68 -4.22
N ILE A 218 7.88 2.05 -5.18
CA ILE A 218 9.13 2.76 -4.99
C ILE A 218 9.28 3.86 -6.03
N SER A 219 10.13 4.85 -5.78
CA SER A 219 10.56 5.83 -6.79
C SER A 219 11.48 5.19 -7.83
N ASP A 220 11.81 5.89 -8.92
CA ASP A 220 12.68 5.34 -9.98
C ASP A 220 14.16 5.41 -9.60
N ASN A 221 14.49 4.75 -8.49
CA ASN A 221 15.84 4.75 -7.94
C ASN A 221 16.82 4.02 -8.87
N ASP A 222 18.00 4.58 -9.08
CA ASP A 222 19.07 3.93 -9.88
C ASP A 222 19.50 2.60 -9.27
N ARG A 223 19.57 2.56 -7.93
CA ARG A 223 19.83 1.34 -7.16
C ARG A 223 18.52 0.78 -6.65
N LYS A 224 17.95 -0.18 -7.35
CA LYS A 224 16.73 -0.86 -6.93
C LYS A 224 16.85 -2.36 -7.12
N TYR A 225 16.14 -3.12 -6.31
CA TYR A 225 15.96 -4.56 -6.48
C TYR A 225 14.49 -4.96 -6.62
N TYR A 226 13.60 -3.96 -6.67
CA TYR A 226 12.20 -4.11 -7.05
C TYR A 226 11.97 -3.49 -8.41
N SER A 227 11.37 -4.23 -9.34
CA SER A 227 10.94 -3.68 -10.62
C SER A 227 9.66 -2.85 -10.44
N ILE A 228 9.61 -1.70 -11.09
CA ILE A 228 8.40 -0.89 -11.22
C ILE A 228 7.71 -1.06 -12.58
N ASP A 229 8.22 -1.95 -13.42
CA ASP A 229 7.70 -2.14 -14.79
C ASP A 229 6.24 -2.56 -14.77
N ARG A 230 5.86 -3.48 -13.87
CA ARG A 230 4.46 -3.87 -13.73
C ARG A 230 3.55 -2.70 -13.33
N ALA A 231 4.01 -1.83 -12.42
CA ALA A 231 3.26 -0.63 -12.05
C ALA A 231 3.14 0.35 -13.23
N ARG A 232 4.19 0.47 -14.06
CA ARG A 232 4.17 1.26 -15.30
C ARG A 232 3.16 0.70 -16.31
N ASP A 233 3.24 -0.60 -16.58
CA ASP A 233 2.45 -1.25 -17.62
C ASP A 233 0.96 -1.30 -17.28
N VAL A 234 0.63 -1.64 -16.02
CA VAL A 234 -0.77 -1.86 -15.60
C VAL A 234 -1.44 -0.56 -15.15
N LEU A 235 -0.72 0.27 -14.40
CA LEU A 235 -1.29 1.47 -13.77
C LEU A 235 -0.95 2.75 -14.54
N GLY A 236 0.08 2.76 -15.37
CA GLY A 236 0.66 3.96 -15.96
C GLY A 236 1.41 4.79 -14.90
N TYR A 237 2.08 4.11 -13.96
CA TYR A 237 2.90 4.76 -12.94
C TYR A 237 4.17 5.35 -13.55
N GLU A 238 4.36 6.65 -13.40
CA GLU A 238 5.52 7.39 -13.91
C GLU A 238 6.19 8.16 -12.77
N PRO A 239 6.99 7.48 -11.91
CA PRO A 239 7.71 8.15 -10.82
C PRO A 239 8.73 9.14 -11.38
N ARG A 240 9.03 10.17 -10.57
CA ARG A 240 9.91 11.28 -10.97
C ARG A 240 11.11 11.47 -10.05
N ASP A 241 11.09 10.86 -8.88
CA ASP A 241 12.15 10.99 -7.90
C ASP A 241 13.11 9.82 -7.96
N ASN A 242 14.38 10.10 -7.68
CA ASN A 242 15.46 9.13 -7.64
C ASN A 242 16.31 9.40 -6.39
N SER A 243 16.57 8.37 -5.60
CA SER A 243 17.40 8.51 -4.40
C SER A 243 18.82 8.98 -4.69
N ALA A 244 19.37 8.67 -5.87
CA ALA A 244 20.70 9.10 -6.29
C ALA A 244 20.81 10.63 -6.53
N ASP A 245 19.69 11.33 -6.71
CA ASP A 245 19.71 12.79 -6.88
C ASP A 245 19.95 13.56 -5.56
N HIS A 246 20.05 12.83 -4.45
CA HIS A 246 20.18 13.37 -3.08
C HIS A 246 21.52 13.03 -2.41
N ASP A 247 22.50 12.50 -3.14
CA ASP A 247 23.86 12.17 -2.66
C ASP A 247 24.74 13.42 -2.44
#